data_d9cbe791fd3a48274a31737a61de6ed7
#
_entry.id   d9cbe791fd3a48274a31737a61de6ed7
#
_cell.length_a   1.000
_cell.length_b   1.000
_cell.length_c   1.000
_cell.angle_alpha   90.00
_cell.angle_beta   90.00
_cell.angle_gamma   90.00
#
_symmetry.space_group_name_H-M   'P 1'
#
loop_
_entity.id
_entity.type
_entity.pdbx_description
1 polymer ?
#
loop_
_entity_poly.entity_id
_entity_poly.type
_entity_poly.pdbx_seq_one_letter_code
_entity_poly.pdbx_strand_id
1 'polypeptide(L)'
;MSRLFSVVLWVAIAGGVIAFLAMQAFSSFTNPLLGLANVGLGVVYAGIVLGLLRRSRVWPRSGRAWPWVTAAFLWGAGSTLILVLSTAGSVMTLADYVGWDASLASWGGAYPEEFSKALGVIFVCLSFRQLNRPWHGMVAGMVIGLGFEVNENAMYAAMGGLNDPVSDWSGFWITWGARMVLGPGLHILCSGIAGWGIGWALYAYDWSLPKRLAYAFGWLAVAFTAHFIWNYSPGNWNVNVATMILGALILYPTAIRLWLRARAAVSADPGYSQATGLRTAV
;
A
#
# COMPACT_ATOMS: atom_id res chain seq x y z
N MET A 1 15.03 18.77 6.19
CA MET A 1 14.97 17.41 5.60
C MET A 1 16.34 16.77 5.71
N SER A 2 16.42 15.57 6.21
CA SER A 2 17.69 14.84 6.29
C SER A 2 18.05 14.29 4.91
N ARG A 3 19.25 14.64 4.42
CA ARG A 3 19.80 14.05 3.17
C ARG A 3 19.87 12.52 3.26
N LEU A 4 20.11 11.99 4.47
CA LEU A 4 20.17 10.56 4.73
C LEU A 4 18.88 9.84 4.32
N PHE A 5 17.71 10.33 4.75
CA PHE A 5 16.43 9.71 4.39
C PHE A 5 16.19 9.69 2.88
N SER A 6 16.55 10.79 2.19
CA SER A 6 16.42 10.84 0.72
C SER A 6 17.38 9.87 0.03
N VAL A 7 18.62 9.75 0.51
CA VAL A 7 19.59 8.80 -0.07
C VAL A 7 19.12 7.37 0.12
N VAL A 8 18.72 6.99 1.34
CA VAL A 8 18.22 5.63 1.63
C VAL A 8 16.97 5.33 0.81
N LEU A 9 16.04 6.29 0.71
CA LEU A 9 14.83 6.15 -0.11
C LEU A 9 15.18 5.82 -1.57
N TRP A 10 16.05 6.61 -2.20
CA TRP A 10 16.38 6.42 -3.62
C TRP A 10 17.22 5.17 -3.88
N VAL A 11 18.09 4.77 -2.94
CA VAL A 11 18.81 3.49 -3.02
C VAL A 11 17.83 2.31 -2.94
N ALA A 12 16.89 2.35 -1.99
CA ALA A 12 15.85 1.32 -1.88
C ALA A 12 14.95 1.27 -3.12
N ILE A 13 14.58 2.42 -3.68
CA ILE A 13 13.79 2.50 -4.92
C ILE A 13 14.58 1.96 -6.11
N ALA A 14 15.88 2.23 -6.22
CA ALA A 14 16.69 1.71 -7.32
C ALA A 14 16.69 0.17 -7.33
N GLY A 15 16.88 -0.47 -6.17
CA GLY A 15 16.70 -1.91 -6.03
C GLY A 15 15.30 -2.37 -6.34
N GLY A 16 14.29 -1.64 -5.82
CA GLY A 16 12.88 -1.91 -6.04
C GLY A 16 12.46 -1.86 -7.51
N VAL A 17 13.00 -0.92 -8.28
CA VAL A 17 12.75 -0.84 -9.74
C VAL A 17 13.25 -2.09 -10.45
N ILE A 18 14.41 -2.61 -10.06
CA ILE A 18 14.93 -3.85 -10.64
C ILE A 18 13.97 -5.02 -10.34
N ALA A 19 13.51 -5.14 -9.09
CA ALA A 19 12.57 -6.19 -8.71
C ALA A 19 11.22 -6.04 -9.42
N PHE A 20 10.70 -4.82 -9.54
CA PHE A 20 9.48 -4.53 -10.29
C PHE A 20 9.61 -4.92 -11.76
N LEU A 21 10.70 -4.52 -12.44
CA LEU A 21 10.94 -4.87 -13.83
C LEU A 21 11.13 -6.37 -14.03
N ALA A 22 11.81 -7.05 -13.12
CA ALA A 22 11.96 -8.51 -13.15
C ALA A 22 10.60 -9.21 -13.04
N MET A 23 9.70 -8.72 -12.16
CA MET A 23 8.35 -9.26 -12.04
C MET A 23 7.51 -9.03 -13.29
N GLN A 24 7.59 -7.84 -13.91
CA GLN A 24 6.89 -7.55 -15.17
C GLN A 24 7.45 -8.40 -16.33
N ALA A 25 8.77 -8.60 -16.37
CA ALA A 25 9.39 -9.48 -17.36
C ALA A 25 8.93 -10.94 -17.18
N PHE A 26 8.88 -11.43 -15.95
CA PHE A 26 8.35 -12.77 -15.65
C PHE A 26 6.89 -12.91 -16.11
N SER A 27 6.04 -11.92 -15.79
CA SER A 27 4.64 -11.91 -16.22
C SER A 27 4.46 -11.90 -17.75
N SER A 28 5.45 -11.37 -18.47
CA SER A 28 5.44 -11.27 -19.94
C SER A 28 6.13 -12.45 -20.64
N PHE A 29 6.89 -13.24 -19.89
CA PHE A 29 7.76 -14.29 -20.47
C PHE A 29 6.95 -15.42 -21.11
N THR A 30 5.84 -15.83 -20.49
CA THR A 30 4.99 -16.92 -20.99
C THR A 30 4.05 -16.44 -22.07
N ASN A 31 3.54 -15.22 -21.97
CA ASN A 31 2.66 -14.62 -22.97
C ASN A 31 2.88 -13.09 -23.02
N PRO A 32 3.67 -12.60 -24.00
CA PRO A 32 3.98 -11.16 -24.11
C PRO A 32 2.76 -10.25 -24.25
N LEU A 33 1.67 -10.73 -24.89
CA LEU A 33 0.46 -9.94 -25.04
C LEU A 33 -0.27 -9.77 -23.71
N LEU A 34 -0.27 -10.80 -22.86
CA LEU A 34 -0.78 -10.68 -21.49
C LEU A 34 0.08 -9.72 -20.64
N GLY A 35 1.40 -9.76 -20.81
CA GLY A 35 2.29 -8.81 -20.17
C GLY A 35 1.96 -7.36 -20.55
N LEU A 36 1.73 -7.08 -21.82
CA LEU A 36 1.30 -5.76 -22.29
C LEU A 36 -0.07 -5.37 -21.73
N ALA A 37 -1.03 -6.31 -21.70
CA ALA A 37 -2.35 -6.08 -21.12
C ALA A 37 -2.24 -5.75 -19.60
N ASN A 38 -1.39 -6.46 -18.86
CA ASN A 38 -1.11 -6.19 -17.45
C ASN A 38 -0.59 -4.76 -17.24
N VAL A 39 0.41 -4.35 -18.00
CA VAL A 39 0.96 -2.98 -17.94
C VAL A 39 -0.14 -1.97 -18.27
N GLY A 40 -0.92 -2.19 -19.33
CA GLY A 40 -2.01 -1.30 -19.72
C GLY A 40 -3.07 -1.13 -18.63
N LEU A 41 -3.53 -2.24 -18.06
CA LEU A 41 -4.52 -2.23 -16.96
C LEU A 41 -3.95 -1.58 -15.71
N GLY A 42 -2.70 -1.87 -15.36
CA GLY A 42 -2.02 -1.24 -14.23
C GLY A 42 -1.91 0.28 -14.38
N VAL A 43 -1.56 0.76 -15.57
CA VAL A 43 -1.50 2.21 -15.88
C VAL A 43 -2.88 2.85 -15.78
N VAL A 44 -3.91 2.22 -16.34
CA VAL A 44 -5.29 2.73 -16.28
C VAL A 44 -5.77 2.78 -14.83
N TYR A 45 -5.58 1.69 -14.07
CA TYR A 45 -5.96 1.63 -12.66
C TYR A 45 -5.24 2.68 -11.82
N ALA A 46 -3.92 2.77 -11.95
CA ALA A 46 -3.12 3.79 -11.26
C ALA A 46 -3.56 5.21 -11.63
N GLY A 47 -3.82 5.46 -12.92
CA GLY A 47 -4.29 6.75 -13.43
C GLY A 47 -5.64 7.17 -12.82
N ILE A 48 -6.59 6.24 -12.72
CA ILE A 48 -7.90 6.49 -12.10
C ILE A 48 -7.73 6.83 -10.61
N VAL A 49 -7.03 6.00 -9.85
CA VAL A 49 -6.84 6.20 -8.41
C VAL A 49 -6.08 7.50 -8.12
N LEU A 50 -4.97 7.75 -8.81
CA LEU A 50 -4.21 8.99 -8.67
C LEU A 50 -5.04 10.22 -9.07
N GLY A 51 -5.84 10.11 -10.12
CA GLY A 51 -6.76 11.15 -10.55
C GLY A 51 -7.80 11.50 -9.47
N LEU A 52 -8.38 10.49 -8.83
CA LEU A 52 -9.33 10.66 -7.72
C LEU A 52 -8.66 11.27 -6.49
N LEU A 53 -7.49 10.75 -6.08
CA LEU A 53 -6.72 11.27 -4.96
C LEU A 53 -6.32 12.73 -5.20
N ARG A 54 -5.83 13.07 -6.39
CA ARG A 54 -5.40 14.43 -6.77
C ARG A 54 -6.54 15.43 -6.73
N ARG A 55 -7.76 15.03 -7.07
CA ARG A 55 -8.95 15.90 -7.02
C ARG A 55 -9.44 16.14 -5.59
N SER A 56 -9.01 15.32 -4.64
CA SER A 56 -9.45 15.40 -3.25
C SER A 56 -8.84 16.62 -2.53
N ARG A 57 -9.53 17.09 -1.49
CA ARG A 57 -9.05 18.19 -0.64
C ARG A 57 -7.84 17.81 0.22
N VAL A 58 -7.63 16.51 0.49
CA VAL A 58 -6.52 16.02 1.32
C VAL A 58 -5.19 15.90 0.56
N TRP A 59 -5.21 16.09 -0.76
CA TRP A 59 -4.01 16.03 -1.58
C TRP A 59 -3.05 17.18 -1.25
N PRO A 60 -1.72 16.93 -1.14
CA PRO A 60 -0.72 17.97 -0.91
C PRO A 60 -0.76 19.05 -1.99
N ARG A 61 -0.94 20.33 -1.57
CA ARG A 61 -1.16 21.45 -2.49
C ARG A 61 0.12 22.21 -2.85
N SER A 62 1.21 21.98 -2.12
CA SER A 62 2.47 22.69 -2.33
C SER A 62 3.42 21.93 -3.24
N GLY A 63 4.14 22.68 -4.06
CA GLY A 63 5.23 22.16 -4.88
C GLY A 63 4.80 21.16 -5.96
N ARG A 64 5.79 20.51 -6.55
CA ARG A 64 5.57 19.49 -7.59
C ARG A 64 5.21 18.15 -6.97
N ALA A 65 4.07 17.58 -7.37
CA ALA A 65 3.62 16.28 -6.80
C ALA A 65 4.41 15.09 -7.35
N TRP A 66 4.82 15.14 -8.62
CA TRP A 66 5.42 13.98 -9.30
C TRP A 66 6.61 13.33 -8.57
N PRO A 67 7.55 14.07 -7.90
CA PRO A 67 8.69 13.40 -7.28
C PRO A 67 8.29 12.49 -6.11
N TRP A 68 7.40 12.97 -5.21
CA TRP A 68 6.96 12.15 -4.08
C TRP A 68 5.96 11.07 -4.51
N VAL A 69 5.11 11.34 -5.51
CA VAL A 69 4.18 10.34 -6.06
C VAL A 69 4.96 9.20 -6.70
N THR A 70 5.95 9.51 -7.55
CA THR A 70 6.80 8.48 -8.16
C THR A 70 7.58 7.69 -7.12
N ALA A 71 8.17 8.36 -6.13
CA ALA A 71 8.89 7.68 -5.06
C ALA A 71 7.98 6.76 -4.23
N ALA A 72 6.78 7.23 -3.87
CA ALA A 72 5.80 6.45 -3.12
C ALA A 72 5.30 5.24 -3.94
N PHE A 73 4.94 5.46 -5.19
CA PHE A 73 4.48 4.39 -6.08
C PHE A 73 5.56 3.32 -6.30
N LEU A 74 6.78 3.72 -6.62
CA LEU A 74 7.89 2.78 -6.85
C LEU A 74 8.33 2.06 -5.57
N TRP A 75 8.22 2.71 -4.41
CA TRP A 75 8.42 2.00 -3.14
C TRP A 75 7.43 0.85 -3.00
N GLY A 76 6.15 1.12 -3.21
CA GLY A 76 5.11 0.08 -3.15
C GLY A 76 5.31 -1.01 -4.19
N ALA A 77 5.49 -0.63 -5.46
CA ALA A 77 5.59 -1.57 -6.57
C ALA A 77 6.85 -2.44 -6.56
N GLY A 78 7.93 -1.97 -5.94
CA GLY A 78 9.21 -2.66 -6.02
C GLY A 78 9.93 -2.86 -4.69
N SER A 79 10.21 -1.79 -3.94
CA SER A 79 10.98 -1.91 -2.68
C SER A 79 10.25 -2.78 -1.65
N THR A 80 8.93 -2.66 -1.56
CA THR A 80 8.10 -3.53 -0.73
C THR A 80 8.23 -5.00 -1.16
N LEU A 81 8.25 -5.28 -2.46
CA LEU A 81 8.39 -6.64 -2.99
C LEU A 81 9.71 -7.29 -2.54
N ILE A 82 10.83 -6.57 -2.58
CA ILE A 82 12.12 -7.10 -2.10
C ILE A 82 12.01 -7.50 -0.62
N LEU A 83 11.45 -6.62 0.21
CA LEU A 83 11.32 -6.86 1.65
C LEU A 83 10.38 -8.05 1.93
N VAL A 84 9.30 -8.18 1.17
CA VAL A 84 8.38 -9.33 1.26
C VAL A 84 9.09 -10.61 0.87
N LEU A 85 9.72 -10.66 -0.29
CA LEU A 85 10.41 -11.87 -0.78
C LEU A 85 11.55 -12.32 0.13
N SER A 86 12.21 -11.39 0.82
CA SER A 86 13.30 -11.72 1.75
C SER A 86 12.83 -12.23 3.11
N THR A 87 11.57 -12.02 3.49
CA THR A 87 11.07 -12.30 4.85
C THR A 87 9.89 -13.27 4.89
N ALA A 88 9.02 -13.27 3.88
CA ALA A 88 7.78 -14.04 3.87
C ALA A 88 8.01 -15.55 4.11
N GLY A 89 8.97 -16.15 3.41
CA GLY A 89 9.26 -17.58 3.54
C GLY A 89 9.65 -17.99 4.95
N SER A 90 10.49 -17.22 5.64
CA SER A 90 10.91 -17.52 7.01
C SER A 90 9.74 -17.43 8.00
N VAL A 91 8.86 -16.44 7.83
CA VAL A 91 7.70 -16.27 8.71
C VAL A 91 6.66 -17.36 8.45
N MET A 92 6.45 -17.74 7.20
CA MET A 92 5.58 -18.87 6.85
C MET A 92 6.10 -20.19 7.46
N THR A 93 7.41 -20.45 7.36
CA THR A 93 8.03 -21.63 7.98
C THR A 93 7.81 -21.65 9.50
N LEU A 94 7.87 -20.50 10.16
CA LEU A 94 7.59 -20.41 11.59
C LEU A 94 6.11 -20.73 11.91
N ALA A 95 5.18 -20.22 11.12
CA ALA A 95 3.75 -20.52 11.29
C ALA A 95 3.43 -21.99 11.04
N ASP A 96 4.05 -22.61 10.02
CA ASP A 96 3.97 -24.03 9.72
C ASP A 96 4.54 -24.88 10.90
N TYR A 97 5.71 -24.50 11.41
CA TYR A 97 6.35 -25.19 12.54
C TYR A 97 5.47 -25.27 13.80
N VAL A 98 4.64 -24.24 14.04
CA VAL A 98 3.69 -24.25 15.17
C VAL A 98 2.33 -24.87 14.82
N GLY A 99 2.19 -25.42 13.61
CA GLY A 99 0.95 -26.07 13.15
C GLY A 99 -0.20 -25.12 12.86
N TRP A 100 0.09 -23.85 12.49
CA TRP A 100 -0.95 -22.88 12.19
C TRP A 100 -1.09 -22.60 10.68
N ASP A 101 -1.35 -23.66 9.92
CA ASP A 101 -1.38 -23.68 8.45
C ASP A 101 -2.38 -22.67 7.87
N ALA A 102 -3.53 -22.52 8.52
CA ALA A 102 -4.55 -21.54 8.11
C ALA A 102 -4.04 -20.09 8.07
N SER A 103 -2.95 -19.78 8.74
CA SER A 103 -2.36 -18.44 8.83
C SER A 103 -1.15 -18.22 7.93
N LEU A 104 -0.73 -19.20 7.15
CA LEU A 104 0.48 -19.10 6.30
C LEU A 104 0.44 -17.89 5.38
N ALA A 105 -0.66 -17.75 4.61
CA ALA A 105 -0.84 -16.61 3.71
C ALA A 105 -0.95 -15.27 4.48
N SER A 106 -1.52 -15.28 5.69
CA SER A 106 -1.60 -14.08 6.54
C SER A 106 -0.23 -13.64 7.04
N TRP A 107 0.59 -14.57 7.53
CA TRP A 107 1.94 -14.27 8.01
C TRP A 107 2.92 -13.97 6.87
N GLY A 108 2.84 -14.70 5.76
CA GLY A 108 3.69 -14.48 4.58
C GLY A 108 3.35 -13.20 3.80
N GLY A 109 2.08 -12.80 3.84
CA GLY A 109 1.58 -11.58 3.18
C GLY A 109 1.50 -10.41 4.16
N ALA A 110 0.44 -10.34 4.97
CA ALA A 110 0.10 -9.15 5.74
C ALA A 110 1.24 -8.64 6.63
N TYR A 111 2.02 -9.52 7.27
CA TYR A 111 3.11 -9.10 8.15
C TYR A 111 4.21 -8.35 7.39
N PRO A 112 4.94 -8.95 6.44
CA PRO A 112 6.03 -8.25 5.77
C PRO A 112 5.54 -7.08 4.91
N GLU A 113 4.35 -7.19 4.35
CA GLU A 113 3.80 -6.15 3.49
C GLU A 113 3.44 -4.88 4.24
N GLU A 114 2.63 -4.97 5.29
CA GLU A 114 2.18 -3.77 6.00
C GLU A 114 3.34 -3.05 6.69
N PHE A 115 4.32 -3.79 7.23
CA PHE A 115 5.51 -3.20 7.82
C PHE A 115 6.42 -2.53 6.79
N SER A 116 6.65 -3.16 5.63
CA SER A 116 7.47 -2.55 4.58
C SER A 116 6.79 -1.35 3.93
N LYS A 117 5.47 -1.39 3.73
CA LYS A 117 4.69 -0.24 3.24
C LYS A 117 4.69 0.92 4.25
N ALA A 118 4.54 0.62 5.55
CA ALA A 118 4.64 1.61 6.62
C ALA A 118 6.02 2.29 6.68
N LEU A 119 7.09 1.51 6.51
CA LEU A 119 8.46 2.03 6.40
C LEU A 119 8.58 3.00 5.22
N GLY A 120 7.98 2.67 4.08
CA GLY A 120 7.90 3.54 2.91
C GLY A 120 7.22 4.87 3.21
N VAL A 121 6.11 4.87 3.97
CA VAL A 121 5.45 6.10 4.38
C VAL A 121 6.39 7.00 5.17
N ILE A 122 7.15 6.43 6.12
CA ILE A 122 8.12 7.20 6.92
C ILE A 122 9.17 7.84 6.01
N PHE A 123 9.83 7.05 5.14
CA PHE A 123 10.87 7.56 4.25
C PHE A 123 10.35 8.63 3.28
N VAL A 124 9.20 8.40 2.67
CA VAL A 124 8.58 9.35 1.74
C VAL A 124 8.18 10.65 2.47
N CYS A 125 7.51 10.56 3.62
CA CYS A 125 7.13 11.75 4.38
C CYS A 125 8.35 12.56 4.87
N LEU A 126 9.43 11.90 5.26
CA LEU A 126 10.65 12.56 5.72
C LEU A 126 11.53 13.09 4.58
N SER A 127 11.36 12.59 3.35
CA SER A 127 12.14 13.01 2.17
C SER A 127 11.54 14.18 1.42
N PHE A 128 10.23 14.42 1.51
CA PHE A 128 9.56 15.43 0.70
C PHE A 128 8.85 16.49 1.54
N ARG A 129 9.29 17.74 1.45
CA ARG A 129 8.73 18.88 2.21
C ARG A 129 7.25 19.15 1.96
N GLN A 130 6.73 18.71 0.82
CA GLN A 130 5.33 18.83 0.46
C GLN A 130 4.41 18.03 1.38
N LEU A 131 4.94 16.94 1.95
CA LEU A 131 4.23 16.06 2.87
C LEU A 131 4.49 16.54 4.31
N ASN A 132 3.75 17.54 4.76
CA ASN A 132 4.02 18.27 5.99
C ASN A 132 2.79 18.42 6.90
N ARG A 133 1.77 17.62 6.69
CA ARG A 133 0.54 17.57 7.49
C ARG A 133 0.24 16.12 7.91
N PRO A 134 -0.41 15.89 9.06
CA PRO A 134 -0.74 14.55 9.51
C PRO A 134 -1.48 13.70 8.46
N TRP A 135 -2.47 14.28 7.77
CA TRP A 135 -3.22 13.56 6.72
C TRP A 135 -2.42 13.27 5.45
N HIS A 136 -1.27 13.92 5.24
CA HIS A 136 -0.39 13.60 4.10
C HIS A 136 0.24 12.22 4.23
N GLY A 137 0.42 11.70 5.47
CA GLY A 137 0.83 10.33 5.69
C GLY A 137 -0.18 9.32 5.12
N MET A 138 -1.48 9.59 5.30
CA MET A 138 -2.55 8.77 4.70
C MET A 138 -2.47 8.77 3.17
N VAL A 139 -2.28 9.94 2.55
CA VAL A 139 -2.19 10.05 1.09
C VAL A 139 -0.93 9.36 0.55
N ALA A 140 0.22 9.54 1.21
CA ALA A 140 1.46 8.85 0.86
C ALA A 140 1.31 7.33 0.98
N GLY A 141 0.67 6.86 2.06
CA GLY A 141 0.35 5.45 2.24
C GLY A 141 -0.55 4.90 1.13
N MET A 142 -1.59 5.62 0.75
CA MET A 142 -2.47 5.22 -0.36
C MET A 142 -1.71 5.10 -1.69
N VAL A 143 -0.75 5.98 -1.97
CA VAL A 143 0.06 5.90 -3.20
C VAL A 143 1.05 4.74 -3.14
N ILE A 144 1.63 4.46 -1.97
CA ILE A 144 2.48 3.27 -1.75
C ILE A 144 1.66 1.99 -1.94
N GLY A 145 0.48 1.91 -1.31
CA GLY A 145 -0.43 0.78 -1.45
C GLY A 145 -0.88 0.57 -2.90
N LEU A 146 -1.13 1.65 -3.64
CA LEU A 146 -1.46 1.60 -5.06
C LEU A 146 -0.32 0.97 -5.89
N GLY A 147 0.93 1.38 -5.65
CA GLY A 147 2.08 0.78 -6.35
C GLY A 147 2.18 -0.72 -6.09
N PHE A 148 2.02 -1.13 -4.84
CA PHE A 148 2.02 -2.54 -4.46
C PHE A 148 0.86 -3.31 -5.12
N GLU A 149 -0.35 -2.79 -5.02
CA GLU A 149 -1.56 -3.42 -5.55
C GLU A 149 -1.50 -3.60 -7.08
N VAL A 150 -0.99 -2.62 -7.81
CA VAL A 150 -0.78 -2.73 -9.27
C VAL A 150 0.16 -3.87 -9.60
N ASN A 151 1.29 -3.97 -8.89
CA ASN A 151 2.26 -5.04 -9.13
C ASN A 151 1.72 -6.41 -8.75
N GLU A 152 1.05 -6.50 -7.61
CA GLU A 152 0.47 -7.75 -7.13
C GLU A 152 -0.69 -8.22 -8.02
N ASN A 153 -1.56 -7.33 -8.47
CA ASN A 153 -2.63 -7.66 -9.41
C ASN A 153 -2.06 -8.22 -10.73
N ALA A 154 -0.98 -7.62 -11.22
CA ALA A 154 -0.29 -8.12 -12.42
C ALA A 154 0.30 -9.51 -12.21
N MET A 155 0.92 -9.76 -11.07
CA MET A 155 1.47 -11.06 -10.70
C MET A 155 0.38 -12.14 -10.61
N TYR A 156 -0.69 -11.87 -9.87
CA TYR A 156 -1.79 -12.85 -9.74
C TYR A 156 -2.50 -13.11 -11.06
N ALA A 157 -2.69 -12.08 -11.89
CA ALA A 157 -3.30 -12.26 -13.20
C ALA A 157 -2.43 -13.11 -14.14
N ALA A 158 -1.11 -12.92 -14.11
CA ALA A 158 -0.18 -13.78 -14.86
C ALA A 158 -0.24 -15.23 -14.35
N MET A 159 -0.25 -15.44 -13.04
CA MET A 159 -0.40 -16.78 -12.44
C MET A 159 -1.77 -17.40 -12.75
N GLY A 160 -2.84 -16.60 -12.71
CA GLY A 160 -4.19 -17.03 -13.09
C GLY A 160 -4.24 -17.50 -14.53
N GLY A 161 -3.60 -16.76 -15.45
CA GLY A 161 -3.48 -17.18 -16.84
C GLY A 161 -2.73 -18.50 -16.99
N LEU A 162 -1.56 -18.62 -16.35
CA LEU A 162 -0.74 -19.85 -16.41
C LEU A 162 -1.44 -21.10 -15.88
N ASN A 163 -2.33 -20.95 -14.92
CA ASN A 163 -3.00 -22.08 -14.25
C ASN A 163 -4.41 -22.37 -14.81
N ASP A 164 -4.92 -21.54 -15.73
CA ASP A 164 -6.27 -21.73 -16.25
C ASP A 164 -6.31 -22.87 -17.29
N PRO A 165 -7.21 -23.87 -17.12
CA PRO A 165 -7.27 -25.02 -18.00
C PRO A 165 -7.85 -24.72 -19.39
N VAL A 166 -8.48 -23.55 -19.57
CA VAL A 166 -9.13 -23.17 -20.83
C VAL A 166 -8.22 -22.31 -21.69
N SER A 167 -7.68 -21.23 -21.14
CA SER A 167 -6.72 -20.37 -21.82
C SER A 167 -6.11 -19.35 -20.88
N ASP A 168 -4.87 -18.89 -21.18
CA ASP A 168 -4.19 -17.83 -20.46
C ASP A 168 -5.07 -16.55 -20.33
N TRP A 169 -5.82 -16.21 -21.38
CA TRP A 169 -6.71 -15.05 -21.39
C TRP A 169 -7.91 -15.22 -20.44
N SER A 170 -8.47 -16.43 -20.35
CA SER A 170 -9.57 -16.71 -19.44
C SER A 170 -9.12 -16.50 -18.00
N GLY A 171 -8.06 -17.15 -17.57
CA GLY A 171 -7.55 -17.04 -16.21
C GLY A 171 -7.08 -15.63 -15.86
N PHE A 172 -6.47 -14.92 -16.81
CA PHE A 172 -6.07 -13.53 -16.68
C PHE A 172 -7.26 -12.61 -16.35
N TRP A 173 -8.33 -12.65 -17.17
CA TRP A 173 -9.49 -11.79 -16.97
C TRP A 173 -10.31 -12.15 -15.72
N ILE A 174 -10.45 -13.44 -15.43
CA ILE A 174 -11.11 -13.91 -14.21
C ILE A 174 -10.36 -13.37 -12.98
N THR A 175 -9.03 -13.46 -12.97
CA THR A 175 -8.22 -13.02 -11.84
C THR A 175 -8.24 -11.50 -11.68
N TRP A 176 -8.07 -10.73 -12.77
CA TRP A 176 -8.21 -9.26 -12.71
C TRP A 176 -9.59 -8.84 -12.21
N GLY A 177 -10.65 -9.45 -12.75
CA GLY A 177 -12.04 -9.17 -12.35
C GLY A 177 -12.27 -9.50 -10.89
N ALA A 178 -11.81 -10.66 -10.42
CA ALA A 178 -11.94 -11.08 -9.03
C ALA A 178 -11.25 -10.08 -8.08
N ARG A 179 -10.03 -9.67 -8.39
CA ARG A 179 -9.30 -8.71 -7.54
C ARG A 179 -9.93 -7.32 -7.51
N MET A 180 -10.55 -6.88 -8.62
CA MET A 180 -11.27 -5.60 -8.66
C MET A 180 -12.60 -5.62 -7.91
N VAL A 181 -13.24 -6.78 -7.78
CA VAL A 181 -14.58 -6.91 -7.17
C VAL A 181 -14.50 -7.36 -5.72
N LEU A 182 -13.65 -8.35 -5.42
CA LEU A 182 -13.62 -8.95 -4.07
C LEU A 182 -12.85 -8.11 -3.06
N GLY A 183 -11.81 -7.40 -3.50
CA GLY A 183 -10.97 -6.59 -2.58
C GLY A 183 -10.49 -5.27 -3.18
N PRO A 184 -11.41 -4.41 -3.70
CA PRO A 184 -11.00 -3.19 -4.39
C PRO A 184 -10.23 -2.25 -3.47
N GLY A 185 -8.97 -2.01 -3.80
CA GLY A 185 -8.14 -1.08 -3.05
C GLY A 185 -7.67 -1.60 -1.69
N LEU A 186 -7.61 -2.91 -1.46
CA LEU A 186 -7.19 -3.51 -0.18
C LEU A 186 -5.88 -2.88 0.31
N HIS A 187 -4.83 -2.94 -0.50
CA HIS A 187 -3.50 -2.44 -0.12
C HIS A 187 -3.46 -0.90 -0.07
N ILE A 188 -4.22 -0.22 -0.94
CA ILE A 188 -4.37 1.24 -0.92
C ILE A 188 -4.93 1.68 0.43
N LEU A 189 -5.98 1.02 0.90
CA LEU A 189 -6.68 1.38 2.14
C LEU A 189 -5.89 0.98 3.38
N CYS A 190 -5.32 -0.24 3.43
CA CYS A 190 -4.45 -0.68 4.53
C CYS A 190 -3.26 0.29 4.71
N SER A 191 -2.53 0.58 3.62
CA SER A 191 -1.41 1.51 3.66
C SER A 191 -1.84 2.94 3.99
N GLY A 192 -3.04 3.36 3.57
CA GLY A 192 -3.63 4.64 3.95
C GLY A 192 -3.93 4.73 5.44
N ILE A 193 -4.48 3.67 6.05
CA ILE A 193 -4.76 3.58 7.49
C ILE A 193 -3.46 3.63 8.30
N ALA A 194 -2.47 2.81 7.96
CA ALA A 194 -1.15 2.86 8.60
C ALA A 194 -0.51 4.23 8.43
N GLY A 195 -0.59 4.80 7.21
CA GLY A 195 -0.08 6.12 6.88
C GLY A 195 -0.74 7.25 7.66
N TRP A 196 -2.02 7.15 7.99
CA TRP A 196 -2.69 8.08 8.90
C TRP A 196 -2.01 8.12 10.26
N GLY A 197 -1.77 6.97 10.89
CA GLY A 197 -1.08 6.87 12.18
C GLY A 197 0.33 7.45 12.14
N ILE A 198 1.09 7.08 11.12
CA ILE A 198 2.46 7.55 10.89
C ILE A 198 2.50 9.07 10.67
N GLY A 199 1.58 9.61 9.87
CA GLY A 199 1.51 11.04 9.61
C GLY A 199 1.26 11.85 10.89
N TRP A 200 0.35 11.40 11.76
CA TRP A 200 0.17 12.02 13.08
C TRP A 200 1.39 11.86 13.97
N ALA A 201 2.04 10.71 13.98
CA ALA A 201 3.26 10.51 14.73
C ALA A 201 4.41 11.42 14.27
N LEU A 202 4.51 11.69 12.98
CA LEU A 202 5.55 12.55 12.41
C LEU A 202 5.29 14.04 12.63
N TYR A 203 4.02 14.49 12.57
CA TYR A 203 3.70 15.92 12.45
C TYR A 203 2.90 16.50 13.62
N ALA A 204 2.43 15.70 14.59
CA ALA A 204 1.82 16.21 15.82
C ALA A 204 2.91 16.52 16.84
N TYR A 205 3.55 17.69 16.71
CA TYR A 205 4.72 18.06 17.54
C TYR A 205 4.37 18.37 18.99
N ASP A 206 3.12 18.70 19.26
CA ASP A 206 2.55 18.93 20.60
C ASP A 206 2.31 17.64 21.39
N TRP A 207 2.41 16.47 20.73
CA TRP A 207 2.22 15.19 21.38
C TRP A 207 3.53 14.63 21.95
N SER A 208 3.44 14.01 23.14
CA SER A 208 4.56 13.27 23.71
C SER A 208 4.99 12.10 22.81
N LEU A 209 6.27 11.72 22.84
CA LEU A 209 6.79 10.62 22.04
C LEU A 209 6.03 9.30 22.25
N PRO A 210 5.72 8.87 23.49
CA PRO A 210 4.92 7.65 23.70
C PRO A 210 3.56 7.70 23.01
N LYS A 211 2.86 8.85 23.06
CA LYS A 211 1.57 9.03 22.39
C LYS A 211 1.72 8.94 20.86
N ARG A 212 2.76 9.54 20.29
CA ARG A 212 3.06 9.49 18.85
C ARG A 212 3.32 8.06 18.39
N LEU A 213 4.15 7.31 19.12
CA LEU A 213 4.46 5.91 18.83
C LEU A 213 3.23 5.03 18.98
N ALA A 214 2.48 5.15 20.08
CA ALA A 214 1.25 4.39 20.30
C ALA A 214 0.23 4.62 19.17
N TYR A 215 0.16 5.86 18.65
CA TYR A 215 -0.76 6.19 17.56
C TYR A 215 -0.31 5.58 16.23
N ALA A 216 1.00 5.62 15.92
CA ALA A 216 1.55 5.00 14.72
C ALA A 216 1.37 3.47 14.74
N PHE A 217 1.78 2.82 15.82
CA PHE A 217 1.66 1.36 15.96
C PHE A 217 0.20 0.90 16.05
N GLY A 218 -0.67 1.67 16.71
CA GLY A 218 -2.09 1.35 16.80
C GLY A 218 -2.77 1.30 15.43
N TRP A 219 -2.53 2.29 14.56
CA TRP A 219 -3.11 2.30 13.22
C TRP A 219 -2.43 1.30 12.27
N LEU A 220 -1.14 1.04 12.44
CA LEU A 220 -0.48 -0.06 11.74
C LEU A 220 -1.07 -1.42 12.16
N ALA A 221 -1.33 -1.62 13.44
CA ALA A 221 -1.98 -2.85 13.93
C ALA A 221 -3.39 -3.03 13.35
N VAL A 222 -4.17 -1.96 13.21
CA VAL A 222 -5.50 -2.02 12.56
C VAL A 222 -5.37 -2.45 11.10
N ALA A 223 -4.45 -1.84 10.33
CA ALA A 223 -4.20 -2.20 8.94
C ALA A 223 -3.74 -3.66 8.82
N PHE A 224 -2.76 -4.05 9.63
CA PHE A 224 -2.26 -5.42 9.69
C PHE A 224 -3.38 -6.41 10.03
N THR A 225 -4.19 -6.14 11.05
CA THR A 225 -5.26 -7.05 11.46
C THR A 225 -6.30 -7.23 10.37
N ALA A 226 -6.72 -6.15 9.69
CA ALA A 226 -7.67 -6.24 8.59
C ALA A 226 -7.12 -7.09 7.44
N HIS A 227 -5.85 -6.88 7.07
CA HIS A 227 -5.18 -7.63 6.02
C HIS A 227 -4.92 -9.09 6.43
N PHE A 228 -4.49 -9.32 7.67
CA PHE A 228 -4.26 -10.66 8.22
C PHE A 228 -5.52 -11.52 8.17
N ILE A 229 -6.65 -10.96 8.64
CA ILE A 229 -7.96 -11.63 8.61
C ILE A 229 -8.39 -11.88 7.17
N TRP A 230 -8.15 -10.95 6.26
CA TRP A 230 -8.44 -11.10 4.83
C TRP A 230 -7.72 -12.30 4.21
N ASN A 231 -6.44 -12.50 4.55
CA ASN A 231 -5.61 -13.57 4.01
C ASN A 231 -5.76 -14.91 4.77
N TYR A 232 -6.51 -14.92 5.89
CA TYR A 232 -6.66 -16.13 6.70
C TYR A 232 -7.47 -17.18 5.95
N SER A 233 -6.87 -18.36 5.72
CA SER A 233 -7.41 -19.39 4.82
C SER A 233 -7.30 -20.79 5.41
N PRO A 234 -8.30 -21.23 6.20
CA PRO A 234 -8.32 -22.59 6.80
C PRO A 234 -8.76 -23.69 5.82
N GLY A 235 -8.78 -23.44 4.52
CA GLY A 235 -9.14 -24.46 3.50
C GLY A 235 -10.64 -24.70 3.35
N ASN A 236 -11.50 -24.08 4.16
CA ASN A 236 -12.95 -24.15 4.03
C ASN A 236 -13.48 -22.89 3.33
N TRP A 237 -14.15 -23.05 2.19
CA TRP A 237 -14.66 -21.93 1.39
C TRP A 237 -15.52 -20.93 2.17
N ASN A 238 -16.48 -21.45 2.97
CA ASN A 238 -17.38 -20.59 3.74
C ASN A 238 -16.64 -19.77 4.78
N VAL A 239 -15.64 -20.38 5.42
CA VAL A 239 -14.80 -19.68 6.42
C VAL A 239 -13.89 -18.67 5.73
N ASN A 240 -13.30 -18.99 4.58
CA ASN A 240 -12.48 -18.05 3.81
C ASN A 240 -13.30 -16.82 3.41
N VAL A 241 -14.52 -17.02 2.90
CA VAL A 241 -15.42 -15.90 2.56
C VAL A 241 -15.81 -15.10 3.81
N ALA A 242 -16.09 -15.75 4.93
CA ALA A 242 -16.43 -15.07 6.18
C ALA A 242 -15.26 -14.23 6.72
N THR A 243 -14.02 -14.72 6.65
CA THR A 243 -12.83 -13.94 7.04
C THR A 243 -12.59 -12.75 6.11
N MET A 244 -12.76 -12.91 4.80
CA MET A 244 -12.68 -11.80 3.85
C MET A 244 -13.74 -10.74 4.15
N ILE A 245 -14.99 -11.12 4.42
CA ILE A 245 -16.05 -10.19 4.83
C ILE A 245 -15.69 -9.48 6.13
N LEU A 246 -15.19 -10.20 7.13
CA LEU A 246 -14.77 -9.61 8.40
C LEU A 246 -13.61 -8.61 8.21
N GLY A 247 -12.62 -8.96 7.41
CA GLY A 247 -11.54 -8.05 7.02
C GLY A 247 -12.07 -6.79 6.34
N ALA A 248 -13.01 -6.95 5.40
CA ALA A 248 -13.67 -5.84 4.71
C ALA A 248 -14.45 -4.93 5.68
N LEU A 249 -15.18 -5.50 6.64
CA LEU A 249 -15.94 -4.76 7.66
C LEU A 249 -15.04 -3.97 8.62
N ILE A 250 -13.80 -4.38 8.80
CA ILE A 250 -12.79 -3.60 9.54
C ILE A 250 -12.20 -2.52 8.62
N LEU A 251 -11.80 -2.88 7.42
CA LEU A 251 -11.04 -2.04 6.50
C LEU A 251 -11.84 -0.85 5.98
N TYR A 252 -12.96 -1.11 5.28
CA TYR A 252 -13.67 -0.06 4.54
C TYR A 252 -14.30 1.00 5.45
N PRO A 253 -15.03 0.66 6.54
CA PRO A 253 -15.57 1.67 7.44
C PRO A 253 -14.48 2.48 8.13
N THR A 254 -13.35 1.84 8.49
CA THR A 254 -12.20 2.53 9.08
C THR A 254 -11.61 3.53 8.10
N ALA A 255 -11.34 3.13 6.86
CA ALA A 255 -10.79 3.99 5.82
C ALA A 255 -11.72 5.18 5.52
N ILE A 256 -13.02 4.94 5.39
CA ILE A 256 -14.03 6.00 5.20
C ILE A 256 -14.00 6.98 6.37
N ARG A 257 -14.02 6.49 7.61
CA ARG A 257 -13.97 7.34 8.80
C ARG A 257 -12.70 8.20 8.84
N LEU A 258 -11.56 7.63 8.53
CA LEU A 258 -10.28 8.37 8.50
C LEU A 258 -10.25 9.39 7.36
N TRP A 259 -10.80 9.05 6.20
CA TRP A 259 -10.94 9.97 5.07
C TRP A 259 -11.79 11.19 5.43
N LEU A 260 -12.92 10.99 6.10
CA LEU A 260 -13.78 12.07 6.57
C LEU A 260 -13.05 12.94 7.62
N ARG A 261 -12.31 12.32 8.55
CA ARG A 261 -11.46 13.05 9.51
C ARG A 261 -10.36 13.85 8.83
N ALA A 262 -9.71 13.28 7.81
CA ALA A 262 -8.70 13.99 7.02
C ALA A 262 -9.29 15.23 6.33
N ARG A 263 -10.47 15.11 5.73
CA ARG A 263 -11.18 16.23 5.12
C ARG A 263 -11.55 17.31 6.14
N ALA A 264 -12.01 16.92 7.32
CA ALA A 264 -12.30 17.87 8.40
C ALA A 264 -11.04 18.59 8.89
N ALA A 265 -9.92 17.86 9.03
CA ALA A 265 -8.64 18.43 9.41
C ALA A 265 -8.12 19.46 8.39
N VAL A 266 -8.28 19.18 7.09
CA VAL A 266 -7.98 20.16 6.02
C VAL A 266 -8.83 21.42 6.16
N SER A 267 -10.12 21.27 6.44
CA SER A 267 -11.02 22.42 6.57
C SER A 267 -10.72 23.26 7.82
N ALA A 268 -10.16 22.65 8.86
CA ALA A 268 -9.79 23.32 10.10
C ALA A 268 -8.37 23.94 10.06
N ASP A 269 -7.58 23.70 9.02
CA ASP A 269 -6.22 24.26 8.85
C ASP A 269 -6.25 25.44 7.87
N PRO A 270 -6.38 26.70 8.33
CA PRO A 270 -6.43 27.87 7.44
C PRO A 270 -5.11 28.08 6.70
N GLY A 271 -3.99 27.64 7.24
CA GLY A 271 -2.68 27.70 6.58
C GLY A 271 -2.54 26.77 5.39
N TYR A 272 -3.38 25.75 5.31
CA TYR A 272 -3.35 24.81 4.20
C TYR A 272 -3.97 25.37 2.91
N SER A 273 -5.02 26.16 3.04
CA SER A 273 -5.71 26.78 1.89
C SER A 273 -4.89 27.86 1.20
N GLN A 274 -3.90 28.45 1.87
CA GLN A 274 -3.09 29.56 1.39
C GLN A 274 -1.82 29.14 0.63
N ALA A 275 -1.83 28.00 -0.01
CA ALA A 275 -0.84 27.58 -1.03
C ALA A 275 0.62 27.41 -0.59
N THR A 276 1.01 27.80 0.59
CA THR A 276 2.42 27.69 0.99
C THR A 276 2.81 26.29 1.45
N GLY A 277 1.90 25.52 1.99
CA GLY A 277 2.07 24.09 2.34
C GLY A 277 3.41 23.68 2.97
N LEU A 278 4.33 24.60 3.01
CA LEU A 278 5.63 24.43 3.63
C LEU A 278 5.52 24.92 5.06
N ARG A 279 5.77 24.06 6.05
CA ARG A 279 6.14 24.55 7.36
C ARG A 279 7.41 25.35 7.20
N THR A 280 7.37 26.63 7.51
CA THR A 280 8.56 27.32 7.95
C THR A 280 9.10 26.53 9.11
N ALA A 281 10.30 25.94 8.97
CA ALA A 281 11.01 25.36 10.08
C ALA A 281 11.12 26.44 11.16
N VAL A 282 10.51 26.21 12.31
CA VAL A 282 10.84 26.90 13.55
C VAL A 282 12.02 26.17 14.14
#